data_195b3cccf1dbd21832a20f0d7dfb4055
#
_entry.id   195b3cccf1dbd21832a20f0d7dfb4055
#
_cell.length_a   1.000
_cell.length_b   1.000
_cell.length_c   1.000
_cell.angle_alpha   90.00
_cell.angle_beta   90.00
_cell.angle_gamma   90.00
#
_symmetry.space_group_name_H-M   'P 1'
#
loop_
_entity.id
_entity.type
_entity.pdbx_description
1 polymer ?
#
loop_
_entity_poly.entity_id
_entity_poly.type
_entity_poly.pdbx_seq_one_letter_code
_entity_poly.pdbx_strand_id
1 'polypeptide(L)'
;RYTLLEQDALNEFLPLCEQRGATLIVGGGFNSGILATGAVPGAKYNYSPAPASILERVKKIEAVCADYNVPLPAAALQFVVAHPTISSFCAGTRNVSQLQQNLKWFTHPIPEDFWAKLKSTGLLAERAPVPAMA
;
A
#
# COMPACT_ATOMS: atom_id res chain seq x y z
N ARG A 1 3.50 -3.65 10.92
CA ARG A 1 3.34 -2.92 9.65
C ARG A 1 1.91 -3.02 9.14
N TYR A 2 1.52 -2.03 8.39
CA TYR A 2 0.28 -2.03 7.63
C TYR A 2 0.56 -1.47 6.24
N THR A 3 0.53 -2.32 5.25
CA THR A 3 0.86 -2.00 3.85
C THR A 3 0.03 -2.85 2.90
N LEU A 4 0.11 -2.57 1.60
CA LEU A 4 -0.54 -3.38 0.57
C LEU A 4 -0.07 -4.85 0.57
N LEU A 5 1.13 -5.14 1.10
CA LEU A 5 1.68 -6.50 1.25
C LEU A 5 1.42 -7.13 2.63
N GLU A 6 1.28 -6.32 3.68
CA GLU A 6 1.25 -6.78 5.07
C GLU A 6 0.04 -6.17 5.77
N GLN A 7 -0.94 -6.98 6.13
CA GLN A 7 -2.19 -6.52 6.77
C GLN A 7 -2.44 -7.16 8.13
N ASP A 8 -1.47 -7.86 8.72
CA ASP A 8 -1.63 -8.53 10.01
C ASP A 8 -1.98 -7.58 11.16
N ALA A 9 -1.62 -6.31 11.03
CA ALA A 9 -2.01 -5.26 11.99
C ALA A 9 -3.53 -5.10 12.14
N LEU A 10 -4.33 -5.55 11.16
CA LEU A 10 -5.80 -5.58 11.25
C LEU A 10 -6.31 -6.57 12.30
N ASN A 11 -5.50 -7.55 12.73
CA ASN A 11 -5.94 -8.58 13.68
C ASN A 11 -6.14 -8.02 15.08
N GLU A 12 -5.16 -7.29 15.60
CA GLU A 12 -5.14 -6.83 16.99
C GLU A 12 -4.71 -5.36 17.12
N PHE A 13 -3.64 -4.98 16.45
CA PHE A 13 -2.99 -3.69 16.69
C PHE A 13 -3.84 -2.49 16.28
N LEU A 14 -4.41 -2.50 15.07
CA LEU A 14 -5.24 -1.39 14.60
C LEU A 14 -6.57 -1.29 15.38
N PRO A 15 -7.27 -2.40 15.65
CA PRO A 15 -8.44 -2.38 16.54
C PRO A 15 -8.13 -1.84 17.96
N LEU A 16 -6.97 -2.19 18.52
CA LEU A 16 -6.55 -1.67 19.82
C LEU A 16 -6.30 -0.15 19.76
N CYS A 17 -5.69 0.34 18.70
CA CYS A 17 -5.50 1.78 18.48
C CYS A 17 -6.85 2.52 18.42
N GLU A 18 -7.81 1.98 17.67
CA GLU A 18 -9.17 2.54 17.60
C GLU A 18 -9.84 2.62 18.98
N GLN A 19 -9.81 1.51 19.74
CA GLN A 19 -10.37 1.45 21.10
C GLN A 19 -9.73 2.48 22.05
N ARG A 20 -8.46 2.79 21.85
CA ARG A 20 -7.70 3.74 22.67
C ARG A 20 -7.74 5.17 22.15
N GLY A 21 -8.42 5.44 21.04
CA GLY A 21 -8.44 6.74 20.38
C GLY A 21 -7.06 7.20 19.88
N ALA A 22 -6.15 6.25 19.64
CA ALA A 22 -4.82 6.54 19.14
C ALA A 22 -4.82 6.60 17.60
N THR A 23 -4.17 7.61 17.05
CA THR A 23 -3.92 7.73 15.62
C THR A 23 -2.48 7.39 15.27
N LEU A 24 -2.24 6.94 14.05
CA LEU A 24 -0.95 6.46 13.59
C LEU A 24 -0.42 7.28 12.42
N ILE A 25 0.89 7.48 12.43
CA ILE A 25 1.66 7.91 11.26
C ILE A 25 2.41 6.68 10.76
N VAL A 26 2.17 6.29 9.51
CA VAL A 26 2.78 5.09 8.93
C VAL A 26 4.05 5.47 8.17
N GLY A 27 5.19 4.96 8.63
CA GLY A 27 6.44 4.91 7.88
C GLY A 27 6.62 3.57 7.18
N GLY A 28 7.46 3.53 6.14
CA GLY A 28 7.78 2.29 5.44
C GLY A 28 6.63 1.66 4.65
N GLY A 29 5.61 2.40 4.27
CA GLY A 29 4.45 1.92 3.55
C GLY A 29 4.74 1.38 2.14
N PHE A 30 5.92 1.66 1.59
CA PHE A 30 6.41 1.07 0.34
C PHE A 30 7.22 -0.22 0.52
N ASN A 31 7.29 -0.80 1.73
CA ASN A 31 8.02 -2.05 2.02
C ASN A 31 9.47 -2.03 1.48
N SER A 32 10.28 -1.10 1.95
CA SER A 32 11.68 -0.90 1.51
C SER A 32 11.82 -0.53 0.03
N GLY A 33 10.75 -0.05 -0.59
CA GLY A 33 10.72 0.45 -1.97
C GLY A 33 10.08 -0.49 -2.98
N ILE A 34 9.86 -1.78 -2.67
CA ILE A 34 9.28 -2.72 -3.65
C ILE A 34 7.89 -2.30 -4.15
N LEU A 35 7.07 -1.66 -3.32
CA LEU A 35 5.76 -1.13 -3.72
C LEU A 35 5.85 0.19 -4.50
N ALA A 36 7.03 0.79 -4.58
CA ALA A 36 7.28 1.95 -5.45
C ALA A 36 7.91 1.55 -6.78
N THR A 37 8.79 0.53 -6.80
CA THR A 37 9.51 0.08 -7.99
C THR A 37 8.89 -1.11 -8.71
N GLY A 38 8.07 -1.90 -8.00
CA GLY A 38 7.57 -3.19 -8.48
C GLY A 38 8.55 -4.34 -8.26
N ALA A 39 8.21 -5.51 -8.79
CA ALA A 39 9.00 -6.74 -8.69
C ALA A 39 10.17 -6.76 -9.70
N VAL A 40 10.99 -5.71 -9.68
CA VAL A 40 12.18 -5.59 -10.56
C VAL A 40 13.38 -6.35 -10.00
N PRO A 41 14.39 -6.70 -10.82
CA PRO A 41 15.65 -7.25 -10.33
C PRO A 41 16.26 -6.37 -9.24
N GLY A 42 16.67 -6.97 -8.13
CA GLY A 42 17.24 -6.24 -7.00
C GLY A 42 16.25 -5.53 -6.09
N ALA A 43 14.93 -5.70 -6.31
CA ALA A 43 13.91 -5.16 -5.43
C ALA A 43 14.13 -5.60 -3.98
N LYS A 44 13.93 -4.67 -3.04
CA LYS A 44 14.19 -4.91 -1.61
C LYS A 44 12.89 -5.04 -0.82
N TYR A 45 12.91 -5.97 0.11
CA TYR A 45 11.89 -6.15 1.13
C TYR A 45 12.60 -6.31 2.48
N ASN A 46 12.18 -5.60 3.52
CA ASN A 46 12.88 -5.57 4.82
C ASN A 46 14.38 -5.24 4.71
N TYR A 47 14.74 -4.29 3.81
CA TYR A 47 16.11 -3.85 3.54
C TYR A 47 17.05 -4.93 2.97
N SER A 48 16.52 -6.11 2.64
CA SER A 48 17.22 -7.23 2.03
C SER A 48 16.64 -7.54 0.65
N PRO A 49 17.29 -8.36 -0.18
CA PRO A 49 16.68 -8.83 -1.42
C PRO A 49 15.33 -9.47 -1.16
N ALA A 50 14.33 -9.14 -1.97
CA ALA A 50 12.98 -9.63 -1.79
C ALA A 50 12.92 -11.15 -2.04
N PRO A 51 12.30 -11.95 -1.12
CA PRO A 51 12.07 -13.38 -1.35
C PRO A 51 11.18 -13.62 -2.57
N ALA A 52 11.31 -14.80 -3.19
CA ALA A 52 10.53 -15.18 -4.37
C ALA A 52 9.01 -15.08 -4.13
N SER A 53 8.53 -15.46 -2.94
CA SER A 53 7.11 -15.36 -2.58
C SER A 53 6.59 -13.92 -2.55
N ILE A 54 7.40 -12.98 -2.09
CA ILE A 54 7.06 -11.55 -2.11
C ILE A 54 7.07 -11.00 -3.53
N LEU A 55 8.09 -11.34 -4.33
CA LEU A 55 8.16 -10.95 -5.74
C LEU A 55 6.94 -11.44 -6.51
N GLU A 56 6.52 -12.69 -6.29
CA GLU A 56 5.33 -13.27 -6.91
C GLU A 56 4.04 -12.55 -6.49
N ARG A 57 3.91 -12.23 -5.21
CA ARG A 57 2.77 -11.48 -4.71
C ARG A 57 2.70 -10.07 -5.33
N VAL A 58 3.84 -9.38 -5.40
CA VAL A 58 3.92 -8.05 -6.04
C VAL A 58 3.56 -8.14 -7.51
N LYS A 59 4.07 -9.12 -8.26
CA LYS A 59 3.68 -9.32 -9.67
C LYS A 59 2.19 -9.52 -9.87
N LYS A 60 1.53 -10.25 -8.98
CA LYS A 60 0.07 -10.41 -9.02
C LYS A 60 -0.66 -9.09 -8.79
N ILE A 61 -0.17 -8.27 -7.86
CA ILE A 61 -0.73 -6.93 -7.62
C ILE A 61 -0.48 -6.04 -8.84
N GLU A 62 0.73 -6.06 -9.42
CA GLU A 62 1.06 -5.30 -10.63
C GLU A 62 0.17 -5.69 -11.82
N ALA A 63 -0.18 -6.96 -11.97
CA ALA A 63 -1.11 -7.41 -13.01
C ALA A 63 -2.50 -6.75 -12.84
N VAL A 64 -3.04 -6.73 -11.61
CA VAL A 64 -4.29 -6.03 -11.33
C VAL A 64 -4.13 -4.51 -11.56
N CYS A 65 -3.01 -3.93 -11.15
CA CYS A 65 -2.71 -2.52 -11.42
C CYS A 65 -2.75 -2.20 -12.92
N ALA A 66 -2.19 -3.07 -13.75
CA ALA A 66 -2.18 -2.91 -15.21
C ALA A 66 -3.59 -3.01 -15.81
N ASP A 67 -4.41 -3.96 -15.36
CA ASP A 67 -5.78 -4.14 -15.82
C ASP A 67 -6.66 -2.89 -15.58
N TYR A 68 -6.39 -2.15 -14.53
CA TYR A 68 -7.14 -0.96 -14.14
C TYR A 68 -6.41 0.36 -14.42
N ASN A 69 -5.23 0.30 -15.02
CA ASN A 69 -4.37 1.48 -15.27
C ASN A 69 -4.07 2.28 -13.99
N VAL A 70 -3.80 1.58 -12.89
CA VAL A 70 -3.47 2.15 -11.58
C VAL A 70 -1.97 1.98 -11.32
N PRO A 71 -1.22 3.05 -11.03
CA PRO A 71 0.17 2.92 -10.61
C PRO A 71 0.27 2.17 -9.28
N LEU A 72 1.13 1.15 -9.19
CA LEU A 72 1.36 0.39 -7.96
C LEU A 72 1.65 1.28 -6.74
N PRO A 73 2.53 2.30 -6.81
CA PRO A 73 2.77 3.18 -5.67
C PRO A 73 1.56 4.02 -5.28
N ALA A 74 0.68 4.37 -6.21
CA ALA A 74 -0.58 5.06 -5.90
C ALA A 74 -1.50 4.15 -5.07
N ALA A 75 -1.66 2.90 -5.49
CA ALA A 75 -2.42 1.92 -4.73
C ALA A 75 -1.83 1.68 -3.33
N ALA A 76 -0.50 1.52 -3.24
CA ALA A 76 0.19 1.30 -1.97
C ALA A 76 -0.01 2.47 -0.98
N LEU A 77 0.09 3.70 -1.45
CA LEU A 77 -0.03 4.89 -0.63
C LEU A 77 -1.49 5.10 -0.17
N GLN A 78 -2.44 5.05 -1.11
CA GLN A 78 -3.85 5.31 -0.81
C GLN A 78 -4.47 4.21 0.04
N PHE A 79 -4.05 2.95 -0.11
CA PHE A 79 -4.49 1.85 0.75
C PHE A 79 -4.18 2.13 2.22
N VAL A 80 -2.96 2.55 2.53
CA VAL A 80 -2.53 2.79 3.91
C VAL A 80 -3.37 3.87 4.56
N VAL A 81 -3.58 4.99 3.89
CA VAL A 81 -4.32 6.14 4.46
C VAL A 81 -5.83 5.96 4.44
N ALA A 82 -6.34 4.92 3.81
CA ALA A 82 -7.77 4.60 3.86
C ALA A 82 -8.22 4.05 5.23
N HIS A 83 -7.28 3.57 6.06
CA HIS A 83 -7.64 3.09 7.39
C HIS A 83 -7.91 4.26 8.34
N PRO A 84 -9.06 4.29 9.04
CA PRO A 84 -9.47 5.45 9.85
C PRO A 84 -8.51 5.78 11.00
N THR A 85 -7.76 4.81 11.51
CA THR A 85 -6.75 5.01 12.56
C THR A 85 -5.48 5.68 12.04
N ILE A 86 -5.26 5.68 10.72
CA ILE A 86 -4.05 6.23 10.12
C ILE A 86 -4.29 7.68 9.69
N SER A 87 -3.59 8.59 10.35
CA SER A 87 -3.71 10.03 10.08
C SER A 87 -2.76 10.52 8.99
N SER A 88 -1.66 9.81 8.74
CA SER A 88 -0.62 10.28 7.83
C SER A 88 0.28 9.16 7.32
N PHE A 89 0.77 9.33 6.09
CA PHE A 89 1.79 8.49 5.47
C PHE A 89 3.11 9.26 5.40
N CYS A 90 4.15 8.75 6.05
CA CYS A 90 5.48 9.34 6.02
C CYS A 90 6.28 8.71 4.86
N ALA A 91 6.29 9.37 3.70
CA ALA A 91 7.05 8.94 2.54
C ALA A 91 8.45 9.59 2.55
N GLY A 92 9.50 8.76 2.53
CA GLY A 92 10.86 9.25 2.32
C GLY A 92 11.04 9.80 0.91
N THR A 93 11.58 11.02 0.80
CA THR A 93 11.92 11.65 -0.47
C THR A 93 13.33 12.21 -0.42
N ARG A 94 14.04 12.16 -1.55
CA ARG A 94 15.42 12.67 -1.67
C ARG A 94 15.50 13.98 -2.44
N ASN A 95 14.46 14.33 -3.17
CA ASN A 95 14.42 15.52 -4.03
C ASN A 95 12.97 15.96 -4.30
N VAL A 96 12.82 17.14 -4.85
CA VAL A 96 11.52 17.76 -5.16
C VAL A 96 10.70 16.93 -6.15
N SER A 97 11.35 16.32 -7.15
CA SER A 97 10.67 15.51 -8.15
C SER A 97 9.98 14.28 -7.53
N GLN A 98 10.65 13.61 -6.58
CA GLN A 98 10.04 12.48 -5.84
C GLN A 98 8.86 12.93 -4.99
N LEU A 99 8.94 14.09 -4.33
CA LEU A 99 7.82 14.63 -3.57
C LEU A 99 6.63 14.94 -4.47
N GLN A 100 6.87 15.59 -5.60
CA GLN A 100 5.82 15.89 -6.58
C GLN A 100 5.17 14.60 -7.12
N GLN A 101 5.97 13.56 -7.35
CA GLN A 101 5.45 12.27 -7.79
C GLN A 101 4.60 11.59 -6.71
N ASN A 102 5.03 11.62 -5.44
CA ASN A 102 4.24 11.08 -4.34
C ASN A 102 2.89 11.80 -4.20
N LEU A 103 2.85 13.12 -4.38
CA LEU A 103 1.61 13.89 -4.37
C LEU A 103 0.68 13.51 -5.54
N LYS A 104 1.23 13.26 -6.73
CA LYS A 104 0.45 12.77 -7.87
C LYS A 104 -0.13 11.39 -7.60
N TRP A 105 0.61 10.48 -7.00
CA TRP A 105 0.12 9.16 -6.61
C TRP A 105 -0.97 9.24 -5.54
N PHE A 106 -0.82 10.15 -4.58
CA PHE A 106 -1.80 10.34 -3.52
C PHE A 106 -3.17 10.80 -4.07
N THR A 107 -3.20 11.58 -5.13
CA THR A 107 -4.42 12.10 -5.76
C THR A 107 -4.83 11.35 -7.03
N HIS A 108 -4.13 10.27 -7.38
CA HIS A 108 -4.47 9.47 -8.56
C HIS A 108 -5.85 8.81 -8.39
N PRO A 109 -6.77 8.95 -9.34
CA PRO A 109 -8.08 8.32 -9.23
C PRO A 109 -7.94 6.79 -9.34
N ILE A 110 -8.46 6.06 -8.35
CA ILE A 110 -8.47 4.60 -8.32
C ILE A 110 -9.92 4.12 -8.26
N PRO A 111 -10.40 3.33 -9.24
CA PRO A 111 -11.78 2.86 -9.26
C PRO A 111 -12.05 1.83 -8.15
N GLU A 112 -13.28 1.77 -7.66
CA GLU A 112 -13.69 0.80 -6.61
C GLU A 112 -13.46 -0.65 -7.04
N ASP A 113 -13.72 -0.96 -8.31
CA ASP A 113 -13.53 -2.31 -8.87
C ASP A 113 -12.08 -2.80 -8.75
N PHE A 114 -11.10 -1.91 -8.75
CA PHE A 114 -9.71 -2.25 -8.49
C PHE A 114 -9.54 -2.87 -7.09
N TRP A 115 -10.10 -2.23 -6.08
CA TRP A 115 -10.02 -2.72 -4.70
C TRP A 115 -10.80 -4.01 -4.51
N ALA A 116 -12.00 -4.10 -5.11
CA ALA A 116 -12.81 -5.31 -5.12
C ALA A 116 -12.05 -6.48 -5.78
N LYS A 117 -11.32 -6.22 -6.87
CA LYS A 117 -10.48 -7.23 -7.53
C LYS A 117 -9.35 -7.72 -6.65
N LEU A 118 -8.63 -6.82 -5.97
CA LEU A 118 -7.57 -7.21 -5.04
C LEU A 118 -8.09 -8.08 -3.88
N LYS A 119 -9.27 -7.77 -3.35
CA LYS A 119 -9.93 -8.57 -2.30
C LYS A 119 -10.36 -9.95 -2.83
N SER A 120 -11.08 -9.99 -3.94
CA SER A 120 -11.59 -11.25 -4.51
C SER A 120 -10.50 -12.22 -4.94
N THR A 121 -9.30 -11.72 -5.25
CA THR A 121 -8.13 -12.54 -5.58
C THR A 121 -7.26 -12.91 -4.37
N GLY A 122 -7.66 -12.51 -3.16
CA GLY A 122 -6.91 -12.80 -1.92
C GLY A 122 -5.59 -12.00 -1.80
N LEU A 123 -5.40 -10.98 -2.62
CA LEU A 123 -4.24 -10.10 -2.54
C LEU A 123 -4.41 -9.05 -1.44
N LEU A 124 -5.65 -8.77 -1.06
CA LEU A 124 -6.03 -7.88 0.02
C LEU A 124 -7.00 -8.58 0.96
N ALA A 125 -6.85 -8.36 2.27
CA ALA A 125 -7.79 -8.88 3.25
C ALA A 125 -9.20 -8.30 3.02
N GLU A 126 -10.23 -9.14 3.07
CA GLU A 126 -11.62 -8.74 2.80
C GLU A 126 -12.07 -7.56 3.68
N ARG A 127 -11.69 -7.60 4.97
CA ARG A 127 -12.03 -6.56 5.96
C ARG A 127 -11.15 -5.31 5.91
N ALA A 128 -10.11 -5.28 5.07
CA ALA A 128 -9.24 -4.11 4.98
C ALA A 128 -10.04 -2.90 4.46
N PRO A 129 -10.02 -1.76 5.16
CA PRO A 129 -10.56 -0.52 4.63
C PRO A 129 -9.84 -0.13 3.33
N VAL A 130 -10.60 0.38 2.38
CA VAL A 130 -10.10 0.88 1.10
C VAL A 130 -10.65 2.28 0.87
N PRO A 131 -10.02 3.11 0.03
CA PRO A 131 -10.55 4.43 -0.28
C PRO A 131 -12.00 4.34 -0.77
N ALA A 132 -12.89 5.12 -0.16
CA ALA A 132 -14.21 5.35 -0.70
C ALA A 132 -14.11 6.34 -1.87
N MET A 133 -14.93 6.16 -2.90
CA MET A 133 -15.07 7.19 -3.93
C MET A 133 -15.60 8.47 -3.29
N ALA A 134 -14.94 9.57 -3.56
CA ALA A 134 -15.40 10.90 -3.17
C ALA A 134 -16.57 11.33 -4.05
#